data_a617ad1559418072bffd4e741354800e
#
_entry.id   a617ad1559418072bffd4e741354800e
#
_cell.length_a   1.000
_cell.length_b   1.000
_cell.length_c   1.000
_cell.angle_alpha   90.00
_cell.angle_beta   90.00
_cell.angle_gamma   90.00
#
_symmetry.space_group_name_H-M   'P 1'
#
loop_
_entity.id
_entity.type
_entity.pdbx_description
1 polymer ?
#
loop_
_entity_poly.entity_id
_entity_poly.type
_entity_poly.pdbx_seq_one_letter_code
_entity_poly.pdbx_strand_id
1 'polypeptide(L)'
;MQKIIRIDDLVIVTLDDGTTYQKSNITDEEFNTIVNAECEDDIIEIFCPQIVEVRQEIKSIEELEDRVRKSNLLEWRNDAIYFPIVSELSVPKELATSILDAEDSNDSLKLETYKNFWTLLCLNPDEDCRNNLWWFLNRYEFVIAKCGFFVAYRNVDKTHTEGVYTDHHSHTFRIKIGEMVTLDRSACDTNSHHECSNGLHLASPNWLNKNYYGTIGLACLCNPADVVAVPRNSEYGKLRTCAYLPIDKIEYNTNGKVIPYPKETGFECDLVPMVIYEGIMGTENNAAYKLEIPDVPGITKDRITDNLLEIAKNVIVERNILQDEQENKE
;
A
#
# COMPACT_ATOMS: atom_id res chain seq x y z
N MET A 1 -16.67 39.13 -18.28
CA MET A 1 -18.11 39.14 -17.86
C MET A 1 -18.82 38.03 -18.60
N GLN A 2 -19.15 36.98 -17.90
CA GLN A 2 -19.83 35.82 -18.48
C GLN A 2 -21.20 36.24 -19.05
N LYS A 3 -21.56 35.70 -20.21
CA LYS A 3 -22.88 35.94 -20.80
C LYS A 3 -23.73 34.70 -20.67
N ILE A 4 -24.80 34.77 -19.87
CA ILE A 4 -25.74 33.67 -19.65
C ILE A 4 -27.06 34.00 -20.38
N ILE A 5 -27.55 33.07 -21.14
CA ILE A 5 -28.84 33.14 -21.86
C ILE A 5 -29.65 31.89 -21.51
N ARG A 6 -30.87 32.09 -20.99
CA ARG A 6 -31.82 30.99 -20.75
C ARG A 6 -33.00 31.14 -21.69
N ILE A 7 -33.37 30.10 -22.43
CA ILE A 7 -34.53 30.01 -23.28
C ILE A 7 -35.27 28.73 -22.93
N ASP A 8 -36.36 28.85 -22.22
CA ASP A 8 -37.14 27.74 -21.65
C ASP A 8 -36.22 26.85 -20.76
N ASP A 9 -35.98 25.61 -21.17
CA ASP A 9 -35.12 24.65 -20.50
C ASP A 9 -33.67 24.60 -21.01
N LEU A 10 -33.36 25.40 -22.05
CA LEU A 10 -32.02 25.52 -22.63
C LEU A 10 -31.26 26.67 -21.94
N VAL A 11 -30.07 26.39 -21.46
CA VAL A 11 -29.13 27.40 -20.97
C VAL A 11 -27.88 27.40 -21.84
N ILE A 12 -27.45 28.60 -22.23
CA ILE A 12 -26.22 28.85 -22.99
C ILE A 12 -25.36 29.79 -22.14
N VAL A 13 -24.12 29.41 -21.89
CA VAL A 13 -23.14 30.22 -21.19
C VAL A 13 -21.93 30.46 -22.06
N THR A 14 -21.53 31.71 -22.21
CA THR A 14 -20.29 32.09 -22.87
C THR A 14 -19.32 32.61 -21.84
N LEU A 15 -18.17 31.97 -21.68
CA LEU A 15 -17.09 32.37 -20.77
C LEU A 15 -16.31 33.58 -21.30
N ASP A 16 -15.44 34.14 -20.48
CA ASP A 16 -14.66 35.34 -20.83
C ASP A 16 -13.64 35.10 -21.95
N ASP A 17 -13.19 33.85 -22.14
CA ASP A 17 -12.32 33.42 -23.25
C ASP A 17 -13.07 33.21 -24.60
N GLY A 18 -14.42 33.36 -24.56
CA GLY A 18 -15.29 33.16 -25.75
C GLY A 18 -15.80 31.74 -25.90
N THR A 19 -15.38 30.79 -25.04
CA THR A 19 -15.90 29.42 -25.08
C THR A 19 -17.38 29.41 -24.70
N THR A 20 -18.18 28.64 -25.48
CA THR A 20 -19.63 28.61 -25.28
C THR A 20 -20.08 27.18 -24.95
N TYR A 21 -20.81 27.03 -23.88
CA TYR A 21 -21.45 25.78 -23.45
C TYR A 21 -22.96 25.90 -23.58
N GLN A 22 -23.62 24.77 -23.89
CA GLN A 22 -25.06 24.69 -23.91
C GLN A 22 -25.58 23.37 -23.34
N LYS A 23 -26.66 23.41 -22.58
CA LYS A 23 -27.32 22.22 -22.00
C LYS A 23 -28.82 22.46 -21.94
N SER A 24 -29.61 21.44 -22.33
CA SER A 24 -31.06 21.44 -22.13
C SER A 24 -31.43 20.69 -20.86
N ASN A 25 -32.64 20.88 -20.37
CA ASN A 25 -33.18 20.31 -19.15
C ASN A 25 -32.37 20.67 -17.91
N ILE A 26 -31.85 21.92 -17.84
CA ILE A 26 -31.21 22.44 -16.65
C ILE A 26 -32.24 22.70 -15.58
N THR A 27 -32.00 22.18 -14.39
CA THR A 27 -32.83 22.41 -13.20
C THR A 27 -32.69 23.87 -12.71
N ASP A 28 -33.66 24.36 -11.93
CA ASP A 28 -33.55 25.68 -11.34
C ASP A 28 -32.40 25.80 -10.34
N GLU A 29 -32.00 24.70 -9.69
CA GLU A 29 -30.85 24.61 -8.80
C GLU A 29 -29.55 24.77 -9.59
N GLU A 30 -29.35 24.00 -10.67
CA GLU A 30 -28.20 24.14 -11.58
C GLU A 30 -28.12 25.54 -12.17
N PHE A 31 -29.26 26.13 -12.58
CA PHE A 31 -29.27 27.48 -13.12
C PHE A 31 -28.87 28.52 -12.08
N ASN A 32 -29.32 28.38 -10.84
CA ASN A 32 -28.91 29.25 -9.75
C ASN A 32 -27.41 29.14 -9.43
N THR A 33 -26.85 27.92 -9.51
CA THR A 33 -25.41 27.69 -9.38
C THR A 33 -24.64 28.41 -10.49
N ILE A 34 -25.08 28.31 -11.75
CA ILE A 34 -24.46 29.01 -12.89
C ILE A 34 -24.46 30.53 -12.70
N VAL A 35 -25.60 31.11 -12.25
CA VAL A 35 -25.75 32.57 -12.09
C VAL A 35 -24.89 33.10 -10.94
N ASN A 36 -24.70 32.31 -9.88
CA ASN A 36 -23.95 32.68 -8.69
C ASN A 36 -22.52 32.10 -8.65
N ALA A 37 -22.05 31.50 -9.73
CA ALA A 37 -20.71 30.89 -9.80
C ALA A 37 -19.62 31.93 -9.56
N GLU A 38 -18.71 31.61 -8.65
CA GLU A 38 -17.56 32.47 -8.30
C GLU A 38 -16.35 32.19 -9.23
N CYS A 39 -16.30 30.99 -9.84
CA CYS A 39 -15.27 30.61 -10.80
C CYS A 39 -15.87 29.90 -12.03
N GLU A 40 -15.06 29.81 -13.11
CA GLU A 40 -15.49 29.17 -14.36
C GLU A 40 -15.66 27.65 -14.19
N ASP A 41 -14.89 27.01 -13.30
CA ASP A 41 -14.97 25.55 -13.07
C ASP A 41 -16.33 25.13 -12.51
N ASP A 42 -16.98 25.95 -11.66
CA ASP A 42 -18.34 25.72 -11.15
C ASP A 42 -19.38 25.64 -12.28
N ILE A 43 -19.17 26.43 -13.32
CA ILE A 43 -20.03 26.46 -14.50
C ILE A 43 -19.74 25.25 -15.40
N ILE A 44 -18.45 25.01 -15.68
CA ILE A 44 -18.01 23.92 -16.56
C ILE A 44 -18.44 22.55 -15.99
N GLU A 45 -18.42 22.38 -14.67
CA GLU A 45 -18.85 21.15 -14.01
C GLU A 45 -20.31 20.76 -14.37
N ILE A 46 -21.20 21.74 -14.49
CA ILE A 46 -22.60 21.50 -14.86
C ILE A 46 -22.72 21.05 -16.32
N PHE A 47 -21.91 21.61 -17.22
CA PHE A 47 -21.99 21.32 -18.67
C PHE A 47 -21.11 20.15 -19.10
N CYS A 48 -19.91 20.04 -18.55
CA CYS A 48 -18.87 19.09 -18.94
C CYS A 48 -18.01 18.69 -17.73
N PRO A 49 -18.53 17.91 -16.79
CA PRO A 49 -17.80 17.55 -15.57
C PRO A 49 -16.45 16.89 -15.88
N GLN A 50 -16.33 16.13 -16.96
CA GLN A 50 -15.06 15.48 -17.35
C GLN A 50 -13.94 16.50 -17.61
N ILE A 51 -14.25 17.72 -18.08
CA ILE A 51 -13.24 18.76 -18.32
C ILE A 51 -12.67 19.26 -16.97
N VAL A 52 -13.52 19.40 -15.96
CA VAL A 52 -13.09 19.83 -14.61
C VAL A 52 -12.20 18.76 -13.98
N GLU A 53 -12.59 17.49 -14.06
CA GLU A 53 -11.78 16.36 -13.57
C GLU A 53 -10.39 16.35 -14.23
N VAL A 54 -10.29 16.49 -15.55
CA VAL A 54 -9.01 16.53 -16.26
C VAL A 54 -8.16 17.74 -15.85
N ARG A 55 -8.76 18.93 -15.70
CA ARG A 55 -8.05 20.13 -15.25
C ARG A 55 -7.50 19.97 -13.82
N GLN A 56 -8.29 19.40 -12.91
CA GLN A 56 -7.87 19.11 -11.54
C GLN A 56 -6.73 18.10 -11.51
N GLU A 57 -6.79 17.05 -12.34
CA GLU A 57 -5.72 16.08 -12.47
C GLU A 57 -4.41 16.71 -12.98
N ILE A 58 -4.47 17.53 -14.03
CA ILE A 58 -3.28 18.26 -14.54
C ILE A 58 -2.68 19.14 -13.47
N LYS A 59 -3.49 19.94 -12.77
CA LYS A 59 -3.01 20.81 -11.67
C LYS A 59 -2.37 20.01 -10.55
N SER A 60 -2.95 18.88 -10.17
CA SER A 60 -2.39 17.98 -9.15
C SER A 60 -1.03 17.40 -9.57
N ILE A 61 -0.83 17.11 -10.85
CA ILE A 61 0.45 16.63 -11.38
C ILE A 61 1.50 17.74 -11.34
N GLU A 62 1.16 18.97 -11.75
CA GLU A 62 2.06 20.13 -11.71
C GLU A 62 2.49 20.46 -10.27
N GLU A 63 1.56 20.44 -9.32
CA GLU A 63 1.85 20.64 -7.90
C GLU A 63 2.78 19.54 -7.35
N LEU A 64 2.58 18.29 -7.73
CA LEU A 64 3.44 17.18 -7.33
C LEU A 64 4.84 17.31 -7.94
N GLU A 65 4.93 17.66 -9.24
CA GLU A 65 6.20 17.91 -9.92
C GLU A 65 7.00 19.02 -9.21
N ASP A 66 6.35 20.13 -8.88
CA ASP A 66 6.96 21.24 -8.15
C ASP A 66 7.47 20.84 -6.77
N ARG A 67 6.76 19.98 -6.05
CA ARG A 67 7.20 19.43 -4.76
C ARG A 67 8.42 18.52 -4.95
N VAL A 68 8.36 17.59 -5.91
CA VAL A 68 9.46 16.67 -6.21
C VAL A 68 10.73 17.43 -6.58
N ARG A 69 10.63 18.50 -7.39
CA ARG A 69 11.79 19.33 -7.77
C ARG A 69 12.45 20.06 -6.60
N LYS A 70 11.73 20.25 -5.48
CA LYS A 70 12.23 20.85 -4.23
C LYS A 70 12.72 19.84 -3.22
N SER A 71 12.37 18.55 -3.40
CA SER A 71 12.79 17.46 -2.53
C SER A 71 14.29 17.20 -2.62
N ASN A 72 14.90 16.79 -1.50
CA ASN A 72 16.27 16.29 -1.47
C ASN A 72 16.36 14.78 -1.70
N LEU A 73 15.23 14.08 -1.75
CA LEU A 73 15.14 12.63 -1.78
C LEU A 73 14.64 12.11 -3.13
N LEU A 74 13.72 12.82 -3.76
CA LEU A 74 13.06 12.40 -5.00
C LEU A 74 13.53 13.21 -6.19
N GLU A 75 13.50 12.62 -7.37
CA GLU A 75 13.84 13.25 -8.64
C GLU A 75 12.72 13.10 -9.65
N TRP A 76 12.39 14.20 -10.37
CA TRP A 76 11.50 14.18 -11.51
C TRP A 76 12.31 14.05 -12.80
N ARG A 77 12.12 12.95 -13.53
CA ARG A 77 12.79 12.67 -14.80
C ARG A 77 11.81 12.00 -15.78
N ASN A 78 11.78 12.43 -17.03
CA ASN A 78 10.99 11.79 -18.10
C ASN A 78 9.54 11.52 -17.69
N ASP A 79 8.87 12.50 -17.10
CA ASP A 79 7.48 12.45 -16.61
C ASP A 79 7.22 11.36 -15.56
N ALA A 80 8.26 10.97 -14.83
CA ALA A 80 8.20 9.99 -13.75
C ALA A 80 9.02 10.43 -12.53
N ILE A 81 8.66 9.87 -11.38
CA ILE A 81 9.29 10.16 -10.09
C ILE A 81 10.23 9.00 -9.73
N TYR A 82 11.41 9.33 -9.24
CA TYR A 82 12.42 8.35 -8.85
C TYR A 82 12.89 8.59 -7.42
N PHE A 83 13.30 7.53 -6.75
CA PHE A 83 13.95 7.56 -5.44
C PHE A 83 15.38 6.99 -5.59
N PRO A 84 16.35 7.82 -6.06
CA PRO A 84 17.64 7.33 -6.59
C PRO A 84 18.49 6.59 -5.58
N ILE A 85 18.35 6.90 -4.27
CA ILE A 85 19.07 6.18 -3.20
C ILE A 85 18.59 4.73 -3.03
N VAL A 86 17.41 4.39 -3.59
CA VAL A 86 16.85 3.04 -3.52
C VAL A 86 16.98 2.33 -4.86
N SER A 87 16.44 2.91 -5.95
CA SER A 87 16.29 2.21 -7.22
C SER A 87 16.12 3.19 -8.38
N GLU A 88 16.38 2.72 -9.59
CA GLU A 88 16.06 3.42 -10.85
C GLU A 88 14.65 3.07 -11.37
N LEU A 89 13.83 2.39 -10.60
CA LEU A 89 12.42 2.21 -10.90
C LEU A 89 11.63 3.46 -10.52
N SER A 90 10.60 3.76 -11.30
CA SER A 90 9.70 4.88 -11.01
C SER A 90 8.85 4.58 -9.78
N VAL A 91 8.77 5.56 -8.89
CA VAL A 91 7.96 5.50 -7.67
C VAL A 91 6.50 5.84 -8.01
N PRO A 92 5.50 5.07 -7.57
CA PRO A 92 4.09 5.44 -7.70
C PRO A 92 3.79 6.80 -7.06
N LYS A 93 2.93 7.60 -7.68
CA LYS A 93 2.60 8.98 -7.24
C LYS A 93 2.15 9.04 -5.78
N GLU A 94 1.33 8.11 -5.34
CA GLU A 94 0.81 8.06 -3.98
C GLU A 94 1.91 7.79 -2.95
N LEU A 95 2.88 6.92 -3.27
CA LEU A 95 4.04 6.69 -2.40
C LEU A 95 4.95 7.91 -2.40
N ALA A 96 5.19 8.52 -3.56
CA ALA A 96 5.98 9.75 -3.67
C ALA A 96 5.36 10.88 -2.83
N THR A 97 4.04 11.05 -2.87
CA THR A 97 3.33 12.03 -2.03
C THR A 97 3.56 11.75 -0.55
N SER A 98 3.46 10.49 -0.11
CA SER A 98 3.69 10.11 1.29
C SER A 98 5.14 10.36 1.73
N ILE A 99 6.12 10.14 0.85
CA ILE A 99 7.54 10.46 1.11
C ILE A 99 7.71 11.97 1.27
N LEU A 100 7.15 12.78 0.37
CA LEU A 100 7.20 14.24 0.46
C LEU A 100 6.52 14.78 1.74
N ASP A 101 5.38 14.23 2.13
CA ASP A 101 4.70 14.63 3.37
C ASP A 101 5.55 14.32 4.61
N ALA A 102 6.27 13.18 4.59
CA ALA A 102 7.19 12.83 5.66
C ALA A 102 8.45 13.71 5.65
N GLU A 103 8.98 14.10 4.48
CA GLU A 103 10.08 15.04 4.33
C GLU A 103 9.69 16.43 4.83
N ASP A 104 8.55 16.96 4.41
CA ASP A 104 8.03 18.28 4.81
C ASP A 104 7.79 18.37 6.33
N SER A 105 7.35 17.27 6.96
CA SER A 105 7.14 17.18 8.41
C SER A 105 8.39 16.80 9.21
N ASN A 106 9.52 16.52 8.55
CA ASN A 106 10.76 15.98 9.14
C ASN A 106 10.53 14.69 9.95
N ASP A 107 9.61 13.83 9.51
CA ASP A 107 9.32 12.55 10.15
C ASP A 107 10.31 11.47 9.67
N SER A 108 11.44 11.39 10.36
CA SER A 108 12.51 10.46 10.01
C SER A 108 12.09 8.99 10.08
N LEU A 109 11.16 8.64 10.99
CA LEU A 109 10.66 7.27 11.13
C LEU A 109 9.83 6.86 9.90
N LYS A 110 8.93 7.72 9.45
CA LYS A 110 8.17 7.47 8.23
C LYS A 110 9.06 7.44 6.99
N LEU A 111 10.03 8.34 6.89
CA LEU A 111 10.98 8.34 5.77
C LEU A 111 11.75 7.02 5.69
N GLU A 112 12.28 6.53 6.82
CA GLU A 112 12.96 5.25 6.88
C GLU A 112 12.00 4.10 6.51
N THR A 113 10.80 4.11 7.07
CA THR A 113 9.75 3.11 6.78
C THR A 113 9.42 3.06 5.28
N TYR A 114 9.22 4.20 4.64
CA TYR A 114 8.87 4.28 3.20
C TYR A 114 10.05 3.91 2.30
N LYS A 115 11.27 4.30 2.66
CA LYS A 115 12.51 3.83 2.00
C LYS A 115 12.59 2.31 2.04
N ASN A 116 12.39 1.71 3.21
CA ASN A 116 12.45 0.26 3.41
C ASN A 116 11.33 -0.46 2.63
N PHE A 117 10.12 0.05 2.71
CA PHE A 117 8.98 -0.47 1.94
C PHE A 117 9.26 -0.46 0.43
N TRP A 118 9.74 0.66 -0.11
CA TRP A 118 10.06 0.78 -1.53
C TRP A 118 11.21 -0.15 -1.93
N THR A 119 12.25 -0.27 -1.08
CA THR A 119 13.34 -1.21 -1.29
C THR A 119 12.82 -2.64 -1.48
N LEU A 120 11.92 -3.09 -0.62
CA LEU A 120 11.31 -4.41 -0.69
C LEU A 120 10.36 -4.54 -1.89
N LEU A 121 9.56 -3.51 -2.15
CA LEU A 121 8.61 -3.53 -3.28
C LEU A 121 9.32 -3.57 -4.64
N CYS A 122 10.50 -2.96 -4.77
CA CYS A 122 11.33 -3.09 -5.96
C CYS A 122 11.72 -4.54 -6.28
N LEU A 123 11.78 -5.41 -5.27
CA LEU A 123 12.04 -6.84 -5.45
C LEU A 123 10.83 -7.64 -5.95
N ASN A 124 9.66 -7.05 -5.98
CA ASN A 124 8.48 -7.72 -6.54
C ASN A 124 8.64 -7.83 -8.07
N PRO A 125 8.62 -9.04 -8.65
CA PRO A 125 8.78 -9.21 -10.10
C PRO A 125 7.58 -8.70 -10.90
N ASP A 126 6.42 -8.53 -10.25
CA ASP A 126 5.17 -8.12 -10.90
C ASP A 126 5.05 -6.59 -10.90
N GLU A 127 4.96 -6.00 -12.09
CA GLU A 127 4.85 -4.54 -12.26
C GLU A 127 3.50 -4.01 -11.79
N ASP A 128 2.40 -4.74 -11.97
CA ASP A 128 1.07 -4.33 -11.51
C ASP A 128 1.05 -4.25 -9.98
N CYS A 129 1.70 -5.19 -9.29
CA CYS A 129 1.90 -5.12 -7.84
C CYS A 129 2.73 -3.92 -7.42
N ARG A 130 3.86 -3.63 -8.12
CA ARG A 130 4.71 -2.47 -7.79
C ARG A 130 3.97 -1.15 -7.93
N ASN A 131 3.12 -1.02 -8.94
CA ASN A 131 2.39 0.22 -9.22
C ASN A 131 1.15 0.42 -8.33
N ASN A 132 0.52 -0.66 -7.85
CA ASN A 132 -0.79 -0.55 -7.21
C ASN A 132 -0.78 -0.87 -5.69
N LEU A 133 0.26 -1.55 -5.17
CA LEU A 133 0.24 -2.01 -3.79
C LEU A 133 0.15 -0.86 -2.78
N TRP A 134 0.94 0.22 -2.99
CA TRP A 134 0.90 1.36 -2.06
C TRP A 134 -0.47 2.01 -1.98
N TRP A 135 -1.08 2.29 -3.13
CA TRP A 135 -2.44 2.83 -3.19
C TRP A 135 -3.44 1.93 -2.46
N PHE A 136 -3.33 0.60 -2.67
CA PHE A 136 -4.20 -0.37 -2.02
C PHE A 136 -4.03 -0.37 -0.50
N LEU A 137 -2.80 -0.38 -0.01
CA LEU A 137 -2.51 -0.38 1.43
C LEU A 137 -3.06 0.88 2.12
N ASN A 138 -2.87 2.05 1.50
CA ASN A 138 -3.42 3.31 2.01
C ASN A 138 -4.95 3.32 2.02
N ARG A 139 -5.57 2.91 0.91
CA ARG A 139 -7.03 2.91 0.77
C ARG A 139 -7.72 2.07 1.86
N TYR A 140 -7.11 0.97 2.26
CA TYR A 140 -7.67 0.04 3.24
C TYR A 140 -7.00 0.10 4.61
N GLU A 141 -6.24 1.16 4.86
CA GLU A 141 -5.65 1.50 6.17
C GLU A 141 -4.75 0.39 6.75
N PHE A 142 -3.94 -0.25 5.89
CA PHE A 142 -2.93 -1.19 6.35
C PHE A 142 -1.78 -0.44 7.02
N VAL A 143 -1.21 -1.03 8.05
CA VAL A 143 -0.08 -0.46 8.79
C VAL A 143 1.23 -1.06 8.30
N ILE A 144 2.29 -0.25 8.23
CA ILE A 144 3.59 -0.64 7.73
C ILE A 144 4.59 -0.60 8.90
N ALA A 145 5.33 -1.69 9.09
CA ALA A 145 6.41 -1.78 10.05
C ALA A 145 7.65 -1.01 9.56
N LYS A 146 8.50 -0.55 10.47
CA LYS A 146 9.73 0.20 10.18
C LYS A 146 10.62 -0.50 9.16
N CYS A 147 10.69 -1.83 9.20
CA CYS A 147 11.43 -2.65 8.22
C CYS A 147 10.84 -2.68 6.81
N GLY A 148 9.68 -2.05 6.58
CA GLY A 148 9.01 -2.00 5.27
C GLY A 148 7.99 -3.12 5.01
N PHE A 149 7.82 -4.10 5.92
CA PHE A 149 6.73 -5.07 5.83
C PHE A 149 5.42 -4.40 6.24
N PHE A 150 4.30 -4.89 5.72
CA PHE A 150 2.98 -4.41 6.16
C PHE A 150 2.24 -5.46 6.97
N VAL A 151 1.37 -5.00 7.88
CA VAL A 151 0.50 -5.87 8.66
C VAL A 151 -0.80 -6.09 7.91
N ALA A 152 -1.12 -7.35 7.69
CA ALA A 152 -2.38 -7.79 7.13
C ALA A 152 -3.01 -8.88 8.01
N TYR A 153 -4.23 -9.28 7.71
CA TYR A 153 -5.01 -10.13 8.60
C TYR A 153 -5.53 -11.36 7.88
N ARG A 154 -5.69 -12.44 8.66
CA ARG A 154 -6.25 -13.70 8.15
C ARG A 154 -7.06 -14.39 9.22
N ASN A 155 -8.23 -14.91 8.84
CA ASN A 155 -8.97 -15.87 9.66
C ASN A 155 -8.46 -17.29 9.41
N VAL A 156 -8.33 -18.07 10.49
CA VAL A 156 -7.84 -19.45 10.51
C VAL A 156 -8.68 -20.32 11.42
N ASP A 157 -8.58 -21.63 11.29
CA ASP A 157 -9.23 -22.60 12.17
C ASP A 157 -8.24 -23.19 13.20
N LYS A 158 -8.76 -23.49 14.39
CA LYS A 158 -8.02 -24.26 15.39
C LYS A 158 -7.85 -25.69 14.93
N THR A 159 -6.69 -26.24 15.24
CA THR A 159 -6.45 -27.69 15.13
C THR A 159 -6.57 -28.35 16.51
N HIS A 160 -6.40 -29.68 16.57
CA HIS A 160 -6.30 -30.41 17.84
C HIS A 160 -5.01 -30.12 18.60
N THR A 161 -4.00 -29.53 17.97
CA THR A 161 -2.73 -29.18 18.59
C THR A 161 -2.77 -27.72 19.01
N GLU A 162 -2.51 -27.43 20.26
CA GLU A 162 -2.48 -26.07 20.80
C GLU A 162 -1.40 -25.23 20.07
N GLY A 163 -1.75 -23.98 19.74
CA GLY A 163 -0.85 -23.04 19.02
C GLY A 163 -0.66 -23.36 17.53
N VAL A 164 -1.30 -24.42 17.02
CA VAL A 164 -1.30 -24.76 15.60
C VAL A 164 -2.66 -24.48 15.00
N TYR A 165 -2.67 -23.79 13.87
CA TYR A 165 -3.86 -23.41 13.12
C TYR A 165 -3.80 -23.98 11.70
N THR A 166 -4.91 -23.93 10.99
CA THR A 166 -5.01 -24.30 9.58
C THR A 166 -5.86 -23.30 8.82
N ASP A 167 -5.69 -23.25 7.51
CA ASP A 167 -6.57 -22.43 6.68
C ASP A 167 -7.98 -22.99 6.62
N HIS A 168 -8.96 -22.10 6.57
CA HIS A 168 -10.38 -22.43 6.62
C HIS A 168 -10.88 -23.25 5.41
N HIS A 169 -10.30 -23.03 4.23
CA HIS A 169 -10.83 -23.62 3.00
C HIS A 169 -10.26 -25.00 2.67
N SER A 170 -8.93 -25.17 2.68
CA SER A 170 -8.29 -26.41 2.28
C SER A 170 -7.89 -27.29 3.45
N HIS A 171 -7.73 -26.70 4.64
CA HIS A 171 -7.18 -27.34 5.85
C HIS A 171 -5.81 -28.01 5.63
N THR A 172 -5.04 -27.53 4.63
CA THR A 172 -3.76 -28.14 4.24
C THR A 172 -2.55 -27.40 4.82
N PHE A 173 -2.68 -26.11 5.09
CA PHE A 173 -1.59 -25.31 5.64
C PHE A 173 -1.48 -25.48 7.15
N ARG A 174 -0.28 -25.79 7.62
CA ARG A 174 0.06 -25.71 9.05
C ARG A 174 0.52 -24.30 9.34
N ILE A 175 -0.20 -23.60 10.21
CA ILE A 175 0.03 -22.19 10.51
C ILE A 175 0.36 -22.06 12.00
N LYS A 176 1.49 -21.43 12.32
CA LYS A 176 1.90 -21.05 13.68
C LYS A 176 2.41 -19.63 13.72
N ILE A 177 2.19 -18.97 14.86
CA ILE A 177 2.79 -17.67 15.14
C ILE A 177 4.31 -17.85 15.20
N GLY A 178 5.04 -16.95 14.51
CA GLY A 178 6.50 -16.98 14.39
C GLY A 178 7.07 -17.94 13.33
N GLU A 179 6.22 -18.72 12.62
CA GLU A 179 6.66 -19.59 11.51
C GLU A 179 6.13 -19.04 10.17
N MET A 180 7.02 -18.91 9.15
CA MET A 180 6.60 -18.47 7.81
C MET A 180 5.64 -19.47 7.19
N VAL A 181 4.59 -18.96 6.57
CA VAL A 181 3.68 -19.72 5.70
C VAL A 181 4.01 -19.36 4.26
N THR A 182 4.38 -20.33 3.45
CA THR A 182 4.83 -20.12 2.08
C THR A 182 4.09 -21.00 1.09
N LEU A 183 3.97 -20.50 -0.13
CA LEU A 183 3.49 -21.22 -1.31
C LEU A 183 4.39 -20.81 -2.47
N ASP A 184 4.70 -21.74 -3.38
CA ASP A 184 5.46 -21.41 -4.58
C ASP A 184 4.74 -20.29 -5.35
N ARG A 185 5.47 -19.20 -5.68
CA ARG A 185 4.90 -18.07 -6.41
C ARG A 185 4.30 -18.50 -7.74
N SER A 186 4.90 -19.48 -8.41
CA SER A 186 4.39 -20.03 -9.68
C SER A 186 3.06 -20.77 -9.55
N ALA A 187 2.70 -21.21 -8.33
CA ALA A 187 1.41 -21.82 -8.03
C ALA A 187 0.32 -20.79 -7.71
N CYS A 188 0.67 -19.50 -7.59
CA CYS A 188 -0.27 -18.43 -7.31
C CYS A 188 -0.81 -17.81 -8.60
N ASP A 189 -2.10 -17.43 -8.58
CA ASP A 189 -2.70 -16.64 -9.65
C ASP A 189 -2.34 -15.16 -9.49
N THR A 190 -1.62 -14.60 -10.47
CA THR A 190 -1.20 -13.19 -10.49
C THR A 190 -2.24 -12.24 -11.09
N ASN A 191 -3.36 -12.76 -11.59
CA ASN A 191 -4.40 -11.94 -12.22
C ASN A 191 -5.15 -11.09 -11.19
N SER A 192 -4.94 -9.78 -11.21
CA SER A 192 -5.59 -8.81 -10.32
C SER A 192 -7.11 -8.65 -10.54
N HIS A 193 -7.65 -9.17 -11.64
CA HIS A 193 -9.10 -9.17 -11.87
C HIS A 193 -9.82 -10.32 -11.14
N HIS A 194 -9.10 -11.31 -10.64
CA HIS A 194 -9.66 -12.39 -9.85
C HIS A 194 -9.54 -12.06 -8.36
N GLU A 195 -10.63 -11.75 -7.68
CA GLU A 195 -10.61 -11.50 -6.23
C GLU A 195 -10.30 -12.77 -5.42
N CYS A 196 -10.84 -13.91 -5.84
CA CYS A 196 -10.61 -15.22 -5.22
C CYS A 196 -10.01 -16.18 -6.24
N SER A 197 -8.78 -16.62 -6.01
CA SER A 197 -8.06 -17.58 -6.83
C SER A 197 -6.91 -18.22 -6.05
N ASN A 198 -6.07 -19.04 -6.69
CA ASN A 198 -4.95 -19.73 -6.05
C ASN A 198 -3.94 -18.73 -5.47
N GLY A 199 -3.53 -18.96 -4.23
CA GLY A 199 -2.58 -18.14 -3.48
C GLY A 199 -2.96 -18.02 -2.01
N LEU A 200 -2.05 -17.45 -1.23
CA LEU A 200 -2.31 -17.14 0.17
C LEU A 200 -3.05 -15.79 0.25
N HIS A 201 -4.21 -15.78 0.91
CA HIS A 201 -5.02 -14.58 1.01
C HIS A 201 -4.79 -13.87 2.35
N LEU A 202 -4.55 -12.58 2.26
CA LEU A 202 -4.52 -11.65 3.39
C LEU A 202 -5.51 -10.52 3.14
N ALA A 203 -5.98 -9.88 4.20
CA ALA A 203 -7.01 -8.87 4.10
C ALA A 203 -6.84 -7.74 5.12
N SER A 204 -7.59 -6.66 4.92
CA SER A 204 -7.70 -5.56 5.88
C SER A 204 -8.55 -5.95 7.09
N PRO A 205 -8.50 -5.20 8.20
CA PRO A 205 -9.42 -5.37 9.33
C PRO A 205 -10.88 -5.26 8.92
N ASN A 206 -11.18 -4.35 7.99
CA ASN A 206 -12.56 -4.13 7.51
C ASN A 206 -13.11 -5.34 6.75
N TRP A 207 -12.26 -6.03 6.00
CA TRP A 207 -12.67 -7.25 5.32
C TRP A 207 -13.01 -8.36 6.33
N LEU A 208 -12.20 -8.56 7.39
CA LEU A 208 -12.46 -9.52 8.45
C LEU A 208 -13.76 -9.21 9.19
N ASN A 209 -14.06 -7.94 9.45
CA ASN A 209 -15.29 -7.51 10.11
C ASN A 209 -16.56 -7.86 9.31
N LYS A 210 -16.44 -7.94 7.98
CA LYS A 210 -17.57 -8.24 7.07
C LYS A 210 -17.68 -9.71 6.72
N ASN A 211 -16.54 -10.39 6.61
CA ASN A 211 -16.43 -11.75 6.11
C ASN A 211 -15.90 -12.67 7.22
N TYR A 212 -16.61 -12.68 8.37
CA TYR A 212 -16.21 -13.50 9.51
C TYR A 212 -16.41 -15.00 9.20
N TYR A 213 -15.29 -15.73 9.17
CA TYR A 213 -15.24 -17.18 9.10
C TYR A 213 -13.98 -17.69 9.84
N GLY A 214 -13.92 -19.00 10.14
CA GLY A 214 -12.84 -19.54 10.94
C GLY A 214 -13.06 -19.27 12.43
N THR A 215 -12.11 -19.67 13.26
CA THR A 215 -12.21 -19.62 14.72
C THR A 215 -11.32 -18.58 15.38
N ILE A 216 -10.29 -18.13 14.68
CA ILE A 216 -9.30 -17.17 15.19
C ILE A 216 -8.85 -16.26 14.04
N GLY A 217 -8.67 -14.99 14.36
CA GLY A 217 -7.96 -14.05 13.50
C GLY A 217 -6.49 -13.93 13.89
N LEU A 218 -5.63 -13.84 12.89
CA LEU A 218 -4.20 -13.62 13.05
C LEU A 218 -3.79 -12.31 12.39
N ALA A 219 -2.90 -11.57 13.05
CA ALA A 219 -2.12 -10.51 12.45
C ALA A 219 -0.87 -11.13 11.79
N CYS A 220 -0.57 -10.73 10.57
CA CYS A 220 0.48 -11.30 9.75
C CYS A 220 1.34 -10.19 9.15
N LEU A 221 2.66 -10.33 9.19
CA LEU A 221 3.56 -9.50 8.41
C LEU A 221 3.69 -10.06 6.99
N CYS A 222 3.58 -9.20 6.01
CA CYS A 222 3.74 -9.53 4.60
C CYS A 222 4.84 -8.67 3.98
N ASN A 223 5.78 -9.31 3.31
CA ASN A 223 6.79 -8.63 2.52
C ASN A 223 6.15 -8.10 1.22
N PRO A 224 6.29 -6.81 0.87
CA PRO A 224 5.83 -6.28 -0.42
C PRO A 224 6.31 -7.08 -1.64
N ALA A 225 7.52 -7.67 -1.57
CA ALA A 225 8.08 -8.52 -2.61
C ALA A 225 7.25 -9.78 -2.88
N ASP A 226 6.54 -10.30 -1.87
CA ASP A 226 5.80 -11.56 -1.93
C ASP A 226 4.35 -11.40 -2.38
N VAL A 227 3.86 -10.17 -2.52
CA VAL A 227 2.52 -9.91 -3.04
C VAL A 227 2.44 -10.35 -4.49
N VAL A 228 1.42 -11.15 -4.83
CA VAL A 228 1.26 -11.71 -6.18
C VAL A 228 0.07 -11.14 -6.94
N ALA A 229 -0.91 -10.57 -6.25
CA ALA A 229 -1.98 -9.82 -6.89
C ALA A 229 -2.64 -8.82 -5.94
N VAL A 230 -2.93 -7.65 -6.47
CA VAL A 230 -3.65 -6.55 -5.80
C VAL A 230 -4.97 -6.34 -6.54
N PRO A 231 -6.10 -6.93 -6.08
CA PRO A 231 -7.38 -6.81 -6.76
C PRO A 231 -7.89 -5.37 -6.72
N ARG A 232 -8.14 -4.79 -7.91
CA ARG A 232 -8.60 -3.40 -8.06
C ARG A 232 -10.03 -3.17 -7.59
N ASN A 233 -10.86 -4.22 -7.64
CA ASN A 233 -12.28 -4.16 -7.31
C ASN A 233 -12.61 -4.87 -5.98
N SER A 234 -11.60 -5.05 -5.10
CA SER A 234 -11.88 -5.58 -3.76
C SER A 234 -12.71 -4.58 -2.97
N GLU A 235 -13.88 -5.02 -2.48
CA GLU A 235 -14.79 -4.14 -1.75
C GLU A 235 -14.21 -3.73 -0.38
N TYR A 236 -13.42 -4.61 0.26
CA TYR A 236 -12.95 -4.43 1.64
C TYR A 236 -11.45 -4.67 1.83
N GLY A 237 -10.66 -4.72 0.77
CA GLY A 237 -9.21 -4.83 0.88
C GLY A 237 -8.70 -6.26 1.16
N LYS A 238 -8.84 -7.15 0.18
CA LYS A 238 -8.28 -8.51 0.17
C LYS A 238 -7.23 -8.61 -0.94
N LEU A 239 -6.06 -9.16 -0.65
CA LEU A 239 -4.97 -9.36 -1.59
C LEU A 239 -4.46 -10.81 -1.57
N ARG A 240 -3.65 -11.18 -2.57
CA ARG A 240 -2.94 -12.46 -2.62
C ARG A 240 -1.45 -12.25 -2.46
N THR A 241 -0.83 -13.18 -1.73
CA THR A 241 0.62 -13.26 -1.53
C THR A 241 1.11 -14.70 -1.67
N CYS A 242 2.41 -14.90 -1.86
CA CYS A 242 3.03 -16.23 -1.83
C CYS A 242 3.68 -16.54 -0.48
N ALA A 243 3.85 -15.55 0.41
CA ALA A 243 4.37 -15.78 1.75
C ALA A 243 3.83 -14.76 2.76
N TYR A 244 3.73 -15.14 4.02
CA TYR A 244 3.46 -14.25 5.15
C TYR A 244 3.93 -14.85 6.48
N LEU A 245 4.20 -14.01 7.46
CA LEU A 245 4.60 -14.41 8.81
C LEU A 245 3.48 -14.06 9.80
N PRO A 246 2.78 -15.04 10.39
CA PRO A 246 1.86 -14.78 11.50
C PRO A 246 2.64 -14.27 12.71
N ILE A 247 2.26 -13.12 13.28
CA ILE A 247 2.97 -12.49 14.38
C ILE A 247 2.19 -12.54 15.69
N ASP A 248 0.86 -12.46 15.62
CA ASP A 248 0.03 -12.45 16.82
C ASP A 248 -1.42 -12.85 16.49
N LYS A 249 -2.22 -13.08 17.55
CA LYS A 249 -3.67 -13.17 17.47
C LYS A 249 -4.26 -11.76 17.49
N ILE A 250 -5.27 -11.54 16.66
CA ILE A 250 -6.00 -10.28 16.72
C ILE A 250 -6.95 -10.24 17.92
N GLU A 251 -7.14 -9.05 18.43
CA GLU A 251 -8.12 -8.75 19.45
C GLU A 251 -9.40 -8.17 18.82
N TYR A 252 -10.52 -8.35 19.50
CA TYR A 252 -11.79 -7.78 19.11
C TYR A 252 -12.29 -6.83 20.20
N ASN A 253 -12.85 -5.70 19.79
CA ASN A 253 -13.48 -4.78 20.72
C ASN A 253 -14.82 -5.34 21.23
N THR A 254 -15.46 -4.62 22.16
CA THR A 254 -16.75 -5.01 22.75
C THR A 254 -17.89 -5.16 21.74
N ASN A 255 -17.75 -4.57 20.55
CA ASN A 255 -18.71 -4.68 19.44
C ASN A 255 -18.33 -5.80 18.44
N GLY A 256 -17.35 -6.63 18.75
CA GLY A 256 -16.88 -7.72 17.90
C GLY A 256 -16.09 -7.28 16.65
N LYS A 257 -15.62 -6.03 16.59
CA LYS A 257 -14.77 -5.55 15.50
C LYS A 257 -13.32 -5.77 15.82
N VAL A 258 -12.55 -6.10 14.78
CA VAL A 258 -11.09 -6.24 14.85
C VAL A 258 -10.45 -4.96 15.38
N ILE A 259 -9.56 -5.09 16.35
CA ILE A 259 -8.66 -4.02 16.77
C ILE A 259 -7.42 -4.11 15.88
N PRO A 260 -7.14 -3.09 15.03
CA PRO A 260 -5.97 -3.11 14.17
C PRO A 260 -4.67 -3.18 14.97
N TYR A 261 -3.72 -3.95 14.49
CA TYR A 261 -2.41 -4.16 15.08
C TYR A 261 -1.31 -3.64 14.14
N PRO A 262 -0.37 -2.89 14.64
CA PRO A 262 -0.47 -1.86 15.68
C PRO A 262 -1.24 -0.65 15.15
N LYS A 263 -1.35 0.43 15.91
CA LYS A 263 -2.13 1.61 15.50
C LYS A 263 -1.38 2.58 14.59
N GLU A 264 -0.04 2.51 14.54
CA GLU A 264 0.79 3.51 13.89
C GLU A 264 1.81 2.89 12.93
N THR A 265 1.98 3.51 11.76
CA THR A 265 3.03 3.15 10.78
C THR A 265 4.42 3.44 11.35
N GLY A 266 5.37 2.55 11.08
CA GLY A 266 6.76 2.69 11.52
C GLY A 266 7.08 1.95 12.81
N PHE A 267 6.15 1.18 13.37
CA PHE A 267 6.42 0.35 14.54
C PHE A 267 7.52 -0.69 14.29
N GLU A 268 8.23 -1.06 15.34
CA GLU A 268 9.24 -2.11 15.29
C GLU A 268 8.62 -3.49 15.49
N CYS A 269 9.20 -4.50 14.81
CA CYS A 269 8.76 -5.87 14.95
C CYS A 269 9.96 -6.81 15.03
N ASP A 270 10.12 -7.46 16.19
CA ASP A 270 11.28 -8.29 16.52
C ASP A 270 11.45 -9.54 15.63
N LEU A 271 10.37 -10.01 14.99
CA LEU A 271 10.41 -11.23 14.17
C LEU A 271 10.90 -10.99 12.73
N VAL A 272 10.77 -9.77 12.23
CA VAL A 272 11.07 -9.44 10.82
C VAL A 272 12.56 -9.56 10.47
N PRO A 273 13.52 -9.18 11.32
CA PRO A 273 14.94 -9.29 10.99
C PRO A 273 15.40 -10.69 10.69
N MET A 274 14.91 -11.67 11.44
CA MET A 274 15.25 -13.07 11.21
C MET A 274 14.84 -13.51 9.81
N VAL A 275 13.66 -13.10 9.36
CA VAL A 275 13.15 -13.42 8.02
C VAL A 275 14.00 -12.75 6.94
N ILE A 276 14.32 -11.45 7.07
CA ILE A 276 15.17 -10.74 6.10
C ILE A 276 16.59 -11.32 6.11
N TYR A 277 17.16 -11.55 7.29
CA TYR A 277 18.53 -12.04 7.45
C TYR A 277 18.68 -13.44 6.87
N GLU A 278 17.80 -14.38 7.20
CA GLU A 278 17.81 -15.75 6.68
C GLU A 278 17.59 -15.77 5.16
N GLY A 279 16.73 -14.90 4.63
CA GLY A 279 16.50 -14.76 3.19
C GLY A 279 17.72 -14.25 2.42
N ILE A 280 18.49 -13.30 2.98
CA ILE A 280 19.68 -12.70 2.36
C ILE A 280 20.90 -13.61 2.51
N MET A 281 21.09 -14.22 3.67
CA MET A 281 22.31 -14.98 4.02
C MET A 281 22.25 -16.45 3.64
N GLY A 282 21.10 -16.96 3.18
CA GLY A 282 20.96 -18.31 2.66
C GLY A 282 21.33 -19.40 3.67
N THR A 283 20.81 -19.34 4.90
CA THR A 283 21.04 -20.40 5.88
C THR A 283 20.38 -21.69 5.42
N GLU A 284 21.13 -22.79 5.39
CA GLU A 284 20.75 -24.10 4.88
C GLU A 284 19.50 -24.71 5.57
N ASN A 285 19.07 -24.17 6.70
CA ASN A 285 18.01 -24.75 7.53
C ASN A 285 16.60 -24.19 7.28
N ASN A 286 16.43 -23.14 6.47
CA ASN A 286 15.11 -22.59 6.11
C ASN A 286 14.96 -22.50 4.60
N ALA A 287 14.93 -23.65 3.94
CA ALA A 287 14.81 -23.80 2.49
C ALA A 287 13.49 -23.25 1.90
N ALA A 288 12.55 -22.80 2.73
CA ALA A 288 11.22 -22.38 2.32
C ALA A 288 11.11 -20.88 1.96
N TYR A 289 12.00 -20.02 2.48
CA TYR A 289 11.98 -18.57 2.20
C TYR A 289 13.35 -18.12 1.69
N LYS A 290 13.47 -18.01 0.39
CA LYS A 290 14.65 -17.48 -0.25
C LYS A 290 14.28 -16.18 -0.94
N LEU A 291 14.81 -15.06 -0.41
CA LEU A 291 14.66 -13.77 -1.07
C LEU A 291 15.58 -13.77 -2.31
N GLU A 292 15.01 -14.03 -3.46
CA GLU A 292 15.73 -13.93 -4.74
C GLU A 292 15.59 -12.50 -5.25
N ILE A 293 16.73 -11.84 -5.53
CA ILE A 293 16.72 -10.53 -6.18
C ILE A 293 16.36 -10.76 -7.64
N PRO A 294 15.18 -10.35 -8.11
CA PRO A 294 14.75 -10.59 -9.48
C PRO A 294 15.60 -9.80 -10.46
N ASP A 295 15.70 -10.29 -11.68
CA ASP A 295 16.34 -9.57 -12.78
C ASP A 295 15.33 -8.59 -13.41
N VAL A 296 15.12 -7.47 -12.73
CA VAL A 296 14.22 -6.39 -13.19
C VAL A 296 15.07 -5.24 -13.69
N PRO A 297 14.84 -4.76 -14.92
CA PRO A 297 15.51 -3.55 -15.41
C PRO A 297 15.33 -2.37 -14.45
N GLY A 298 16.42 -1.66 -14.14
CA GLY A 298 16.41 -0.53 -13.20
C GLY A 298 16.74 -0.91 -11.75
N ILE A 299 16.82 -2.21 -11.40
CA ILE A 299 17.32 -2.65 -10.11
C ILE A 299 18.84 -2.83 -10.18
N THR A 300 19.56 -2.06 -9.40
CA THR A 300 20.99 -2.27 -9.16
C THR A 300 21.13 -3.22 -7.99
N LYS A 301 21.51 -4.49 -8.26
CA LYS A 301 21.60 -5.55 -7.24
C LYS A 301 22.40 -5.15 -6.02
N ASP A 302 23.57 -4.52 -6.21
CA ASP A 302 24.43 -4.09 -5.11
C ASP A 302 23.72 -3.08 -4.21
N ARG A 303 23.08 -2.06 -4.78
CA ARG A 303 22.35 -1.03 -4.01
C ARG A 303 21.18 -1.61 -3.21
N ILE A 304 20.38 -2.48 -3.81
CA ILE A 304 19.29 -3.17 -3.11
C ILE A 304 19.85 -4.05 -1.99
N THR A 305 20.91 -4.81 -2.24
CA THR A 305 21.57 -5.65 -1.23
C THR A 305 22.08 -4.81 -0.06
N ASP A 306 22.72 -3.66 -0.33
CA ASP A 306 23.20 -2.76 0.71
C ASP A 306 22.04 -2.21 1.58
N ASN A 307 20.94 -1.79 0.95
CA ASN A 307 19.76 -1.33 1.67
C ASN A 307 19.12 -2.45 2.53
N LEU A 308 19.04 -3.68 2.01
CA LEU A 308 18.52 -4.83 2.76
C LEU A 308 19.43 -5.19 3.94
N LEU A 309 20.74 -5.13 3.75
CA LEU A 309 21.71 -5.34 4.82
C LEU A 309 21.64 -4.24 5.89
N GLU A 310 21.36 -3.00 5.50
CA GLU A 310 21.13 -1.90 6.44
C GLU A 310 19.87 -2.14 7.27
N ILE A 311 18.76 -2.54 6.65
CA ILE A 311 17.52 -2.92 7.34
C ILE A 311 17.81 -4.03 8.36
N ALA A 312 18.49 -5.09 7.96
CA ALA A 312 18.82 -6.22 8.84
C ALA A 312 19.73 -5.83 10.00
N LYS A 313 20.77 -5.00 9.76
CA LYS A 313 21.71 -4.56 10.79
C LYS A 313 21.06 -3.69 11.86
N ASN A 314 20.22 -2.75 11.49
CA ASN A 314 19.57 -1.83 12.43
C ASN A 314 18.74 -2.62 13.44
N VAL A 315 18.03 -3.63 13.00
CA VAL A 315 17.22 -4.46 13.89
C VAL A 315 18.06 -5.39 14.78
N ILE A 316 19.20 -5.91 14.31
CA ILE A 316 20.11 -6.73 15.13
C ILE A 316 20.74 -5.90 16.25
N VAL A 317 21.14 -4.65 15.99
CA VAL A 317 21.74 -3.76 16.99
C VAL A 317 20.74 -3.46 18.11
N GLU A 318 19.50 -3.16 17.78
CA GLU A 318 18.45 -2.87 18.77
C GLU A 318 18.13 -4.10 19.63
N ARG A 319 18.13 -5.29 19.06
CA ARG A 319 17.91 -6.54 19.80
C ARG A 319 18.98 -6.82 20.84
N ASN A 320 20.24 -6.58 20.51
CA ASN A 320 21.35 -6.74 21.44
C ASN A 320 21.26 -5.75 22.61
N ILE A 321 20.85 -4.50 22.35
CA ILE A 321 20.65 -3.49 23.38
C ILE A 321 19.54 -3.92 24.36
N LEU A 322 18.42 -4.43 23.84
CA LEU A 322 17.30 -4.90 24.67
C LEU A 322 17.65 -6.14 25.51
N GLN A 323 18.47 -7.06 25.00
CA GLN A 323 18.96 -8.22 25.75
C GLN A 323 19.90 -7.79 26.86
N ASP A 324 20.86 -6.90 26.59
CA ASP A 324 21.77 -6.34 27.60
C ASP A 324 21.04 -5.56 28.69
N GLU A 325 19.94 -4.86 28.36
CA GLU A 325 19.10 -4.18 29.35
C GLU A 325 18.26 -5.14 30.23
N GLN A 326 17.87 -6.30 29.69
CA GLN A 326 17.15 -7.33 30.45
C GLN A 326 18.09 -8.11 31.39
N GLU A 327 19.27 -8.48 30.91
CA GLU A 327 20.28 -9.16 31.72
C GLU A 327 20.85 -8.28 32.85
N ASN A 328 20.86 -6.95 32.70
CA ASN A 328 21.28 -6.00 33.74
C ASN A 328 20.17 -5.68 34.78
N LYS A 329 18.94 -6.21 34.60
CA LYS A 329 17.80 -6.05 35.53
C LYS A 329 17.51 -7.30 36.37
N GLU A 330 18.16 -8.43 36.08
CA GLU A 330 18.17 -9.63 36.90
C GLU A 330 19.41 -9.64 37.81
#